data_844973daf4741cc11d4649f8aca54b23
#
_entry.id   844973daf4741cc11d4649f8aca54b23
#
_cell.length_a   1.000
_cell.length_b   1.000
_cell.length_c   1.000
_cell.angle_alpha   90.00
_cell.angle_beta   90.00
_cell.angle_gamma   90.00
#
_symmetry.space_group_name_H-M   'P 1'
#
loop_
_entity.id
_entity.type
_entity.pdbx_description
1 polymer ?
#
loop_
_entity_poly.entity_id
_entity_poly.type
_entity_poly.pdbx_seq_one_letter_code
_entity_poly.pdbx_strand_id
1 'polypeptide(L)'
;MTEQLNVQQMAERLCAADNILILCHKNPDGDTIGCGSALCHALKALGKTAAVLCSDAVPSRYSFTAPVPFRGEFEPKTVVAVDVASVQLFGEGNGVPQYTRHVDLCIDHHAGNSGYAEFTLLDGSAAAAAELLYEAVSYTHLTLPTIA
;
A
#
# COMPACT_ATOMS: atom_id res chain seq x y z
N MET A 1 -13.54 13.15 -5.60
CA MET A 1 -13.85 12.67 -4.24
C MET A 1 -13.70 11.16 -4.19
N THR A 2 -13.06 10.64 -3.17
CA THR A 2 -12.83 9.20 -3.02
C THR A 2 -14.14 8.46 -2.75
N GLU A 3 -14.24 7.21 -3.22
CA GLU A 3 -15.31 6.30 -2.85
C GLU A 3 -14.82 5.38 -1.74
N GLN A 4 -15.60 5.25 -0.66
CA GLN A 4 -15.24 4.39 0.46
C GLN A 4 -15.57 2.93 0.13
N LEU A 5 -14.60 2.05 0.37
CA LEU A 5 -14.77 0.62 0.19
C LEU A 5 -14.74 -0.08 1.55
N ASN A 6 -15.44 -1.21 1.66
CA ASN A 6 -15.23 -2.12 2.77
C ASN A 6 -14.06 -3.06 2.46
N VAL A 7 -13.70 -3.88 3.44
CA VAL A 7 -12.55 -4.79 3.33
C VAL A 7 -12.70 -5.75 2.15
N GLN A 8 -13.89 -6.34 1.98
CA GLN A 8 -14.14 -7.28 0.88
C GLN A 8 -14.03 -6.60 -0.49
N GLN A 9 -14.59 -5.40 -0.63
CA GLN A 9 -14.52 -4.64 -1.87
C GLN A 9 -13.07 -4.28 -2.22
N MET A 10 -12.27 -3.89 -1.22
CA MET A 10 -10.86 -3.60 -1.45
C MET A 10 -10.11 -4.86 -1.90
N ALA A 11 -10.37 -6.01 -1.29
CA ALA A 11 -9.78 -7.28 -1.70
C ALA A 11 -10.13 -7.63 -3.15
N GLU A 12 -11.39 -7.42 -3.55
CA GLU A 12 -11.82 -7.65 -4.93
C GLU A 12 -11.07 -6.76 -5.93
N ARG A 13 -10.87 -5.48 -5.57
CA ARG A 13 -10.11 -4.55 -6.42
C ARG A 13 -8.67 -4.99 -6.56
N LEU A 14 -8.03 -5.40 -5.47
CA LEU A 14 -6.65 -5.87 -5.49
C LEU A 14 -6.51 -7.15 -6.33
N CYS A 15 -7.44 -8.07 -6.21
CA CYS A 15 -7.42 -9.30 -7.01
C CYS A 15 -7.63 -9.04 -8.50
N ALA A 16 -8.35 -8.00 -8.87
CA ALA A 16 -8.57 -7.62 -10.27
C ALA A 16 -7.41 -6.83 -10.88
N ALA A 17 -6.50 -6.30 -10.04
CA ALA A 17 -5.40 -5.44 -10.48
C ALA A 17 -4.18 -6.25 -10.88
N ASP A 18 -3.30 -5.63 -11.66
CA ASP A 18 -1.95 -6.13 -11.93
C ASP A 18 -1.02 -4.94 -12.21
N ASN A 19 0.28 -5.21 -12.33
CA ASN A 19 1.31 -4.18 -12.48
C ASN A 19 1.13 -3.11 -11.40
N ILE A 20 1.22 -3.53 -10.14
CA ILE A 20 0.81 -2.76 -8.98
C ILE A 20 2.01 -2.08 -8.36
N LEU A 21 1.96 -0.74 -8.28
CA LEU A 21 2.93 0.04 -7.54
C LEU A 21 2.35 0.41 -6.19
N ILE A 22 3.05 0.02 -5.12
CA ILE A 22 2.62 0.28 -3.74
C ILE A 22 3.45 1.45 -3.21
N LEU A 23 2.78 2.52 -2.81
CA LEU A 23 3.43 3.73 -2.29
C LEU A 23 3.34 3.77 -0.77
N CYS A 24 4.49 4.04 -0.13
CA CYS A 24 4.61 4.30 1.30
C CYS A 24 4.83 5.80 1.53
N HIS A 25 4.67 6.27 2.77
CA HIS A 25 4.89 7.69 3.07
C HIS A 25 6.39 8.01 3.28
N LYS A 26 6.73 9.30 3.17
CA LYS A 26 8.07 9.79 3.50
C LYS A 26 8.38 9.51 4.97
N ASN A 27 9.67 9.42 5.32
CA ASN A 27 10.11 9.04 6.67
C ASN A 27 9.39 7.77 7.12
N PRO A 28 9.53 6.66 6.37
CA PRO A 28 8.67 5.51 6.56
C PRO A 28 8.86 4.86 7.93
N ASP A 29 7.73 4.51 8.55
CA ASP A 29 7.68 3.79 9.82
C ASP A 29 7.34 2.32 9.60
N GLY A 30 7.21 1.57 10.69
CA GLY A 30 6.91 0.14 10.63
C GLY A 30 5.56 -0.17 10.02
N ASP A 31 4.54 0.69 10.22
CA ASP A 31 3.21 0.43 9.68
C ASP A 31 3.21 0.56 8.14
N THR A 32 3.72 1.68 7.60
CA THR A 32 3.70 1.86 6.15
C THR A 32 4.60 0.85 5.42
N ILE A 33 5.80 0.56 5.95
CA ILE A 33 6.71 -0.41 5.33
C ILE A 33 6.22 -1.84 5.52
N GLY A 34 5.69 -2.17 6.70
CA GLY A 34 5.12 -3.48 6.95
C GLY A 34 3.93 -3.76 6.03
N CYS A 35 3.02 -2.79 5.89
CA CYS A 35 1.88 -2.89 4.98
C CYS A 35 2.34 -3.04 3.53
N GLY A 36 3.26 -2.19 3.09
CA GLY A 36 3.75 -2.22 1.72
C GLY A 36 4.40 -3.55 1.37
N SER A 37 5.27 -4.04 2.25
CA SER A 37 5.96 -5.31 2.04
C SER A 37 4.99 -6.49 2.06
N ALA A 38 4.09 -6.55 3.04
CA ALA A 38 3.12 -7.64 3.17
C ALA A 38 2.18 -7.68 1.96
N LEU A 39 1.66 -6.54 1.54
CA LEU A 39 0.80 -6.46 0.36
C LEU A 39 1.55 -6.90 -0.90
N CYS A 40 2.79 -6.43 -1.07
CA CYS A 40 3.61 -6.81 -2.22
C CYS A 40 3.80 -8.33 -2.27
N HIS A 41 4.18 -8.94 -1.15
CA HIS A 41 4.37 -10.39 -1.09
C HIS A 41 3.09 -11.16 -1.37
N ALA A 42 1.95 -10.70 -0.83
CA ALA A 42 0.65 -11.31 -1.07
C ALA A 42 0.27 -11.25 -2.56
N LEU A 43 0.45 -10.09 -3.19
CA LEU A 43 0.14 -9.93 -4.62
C LEU A 43 1.04 -10.80 -5.49
N LYS A 44 2.33 -10.89 -5.17
CA LYS A 44 3.26 -11.76 -5.90
C LYS A 44 2.87 -13.23 -5.72
N ALA A 45 2.41 -13.63 -4.53
CA ALA A 45 1.92 -14.98 -4.30
C ALA A 45 0.68 -15.32 -5.13
N LEU A 46 -0.11 -14.30 -5.50
CA LEU A 46 -1.25 -14.45 -6.43
C LEU A 46 -0.81 -14.44 -7.91
N GLY A 47 0.46 -14.41 -8.19
CA GLY A 47 1.00 -14.38 -9.56
C GLY A 47 1.04 -13.00 -10.20
N LYS A 48 0.86 -11.93 -9.42
CA LYS A 48 0.85 -10.57 -9.93
C LYS A 48 2.22 -9.93 -9.90
N THR A 49 2.40 -8.90 -10.72
CA THR A 49 3.60 -8.05 -10.71
C THR A 49 3.36 -6.89 -9.74
N ALA A 50 4.22 -6.76 -8.74
CA ALA A 50 4.09 -5.72 -7.72
C ALA A 50 5.46 -5.32 -7.17
N ALA A 51 5.58 -4.07 -6.76
CA ALA A 51 6.77 -3.54 -6.09
C ALA A 51 6.40 -2.36 -5.21
N VAL A 52 7.30 -1.99 -4.31
CA VAL A 52 7.10 -0.91 -3.34
C VAL A 52 7.99 0.27 -3.70
N LEU A 53 7.45 1.48 -3.62
CA LEU A 53 8.21 2.70 -3.82
C LEU A 53 8.01 3.65 -2.65
N CYS A 54 9.12 4.17 -2.13
CA CYS A 54 9.14 5.16 -1.07
C CYS A 54 10.11 6.27 -1.48
N SER A 55 9.78 7.53 -1.14
CA SER A 55 10.66 8.67 -1.46
C SER A 55 11.96 8.66 -0.66
N ASP A 56 11.96 8.03 0.52
CA ASP A 56 13.12 7.92 1.38
C ASP A 56 13.62 6.49 1.45
N ALA A 57 14.87 6.32 1.85
CA ALA A 57 15.43 5.00 2.07
C ALA A 57 14.68 4.28 3.20
N VAL A 58 14.44 2.98 3.01
CA VAL A 58 13.82 2.16 4.05
C VAL A 58 14.84 1.95 5.18
N PRO A 59 14.52 2.32 6.43
CA PRO A 59 15.43 2.07 7.55
C PRO A 59 15.80 0.59 7.66
N SER A 60 17.08 0.32 7.94
CA SER A 60 17.60 -1.05 7.99
C SER A 60 16.89 -1.93 9.04
N ARG A 61 16.34 -1.30 10.10
CA ARG A 61 15.58 -2.05 11.11
C ARG A 61 14.33 -2.72 10.56
N TYR A 62 13.85 -2.31 9.38
CA TYR A 62 12.69 -2.93 8.72
C TYR A 62 13.08 -3.90 7.60
N SER A 63 14.37 -4.20 7.44
CA SER A 63 14.83 -5.10 6.37
C SER A 63 14.24 -6.51 6.49
N PHE A 64 13.85 -6.92 7.69
CA PHE A 64 13.22 -8.24 7.92
C PHE A 64 11.88 -8.40 7.17
N THR A 65 11.23 -7.30 6.79
CA THR A 65 10.01 -7.35 6.00
C THR A 65 10.27 -7.70 4.53
N ALA A 66 11.54 -7.74 4.13
CA ALA A 66 11.98 -8.03 2.78
C ALA A 66 11.24 -7.19 1.72
N PRO A 67 11.26 -5.86 1.81
CA PRO A 67 10.59 -5.02 0.85
C PRO A 67 11.15 -5.25 -0.56
N VAL A 68 10.26 -5.27 -1.57
CA VAL A 68 10.63 -5.44 -2.97
C VAL A 68 10.61 -4.05 -3.62
N PRO A 69 11.79 -3.41 -3.80
CA PRO A 69 11.82 -2.04 -4.31
C PRO A 69 11.45 -1.98 -5.79
N PHE A 70 10.68 -0.96 -6.15
CA PHE A 70 10.39 -0.65 -7.54
C PHE A 70 11.60 0.03 -8.19
N ARG A 71 12.08 -0.51 -9.30
CA ARG A 71 13.23 0.01 -10.03
C ARG A 71 12.92 0.28 -11.51
N GLY A 72 11.64 0.50 -11.83
CA GLY A 72 11.22 0.77 -13.21
C GLY A 72 11.09 -0.48 -14.08
N GLU A 73 11.02 -1.65 -13.48
CA GLU A 73 10.99 -2.93 -14.20
C GLU A 73 9.64 -3.25 -14.85
N PHE A 74 8.61 -2.46 -14.57
CA PHE A 74 7.31 -2.58 -15.23
C PHE A 74 6.62 -1.22 -15.28
N GLU A 75 5.63 -1.10 -16.18
CA GLU A 75 4.78 0.10 -16.24
C GLU A 75 3.65 -0.05 -15.22
N PRO A 76 3.60 0.78 -14.17
CA PRO A 76 2.52 0.69 -13.18
C PRO A 76 1.16 0.98 -13.82
N LYS A 77 0.19 0.08 -13.57
CA LYS A 77 -1.19 0.25 -14.04
C LYS A 77 -2.15 0.51 -12.90
N THR A 78 -1.79 0.10 -11.69
CA THR A 78 -2.57 0.36 -10.49
C THR A 78 -1.64 0.89 -9.41
N VAL A 79 -1.97 2.03 -8.84
CA VAL A 79 -1.19 2.66 -7.77
C VAL A 79 -1.96 2.53 -6.46
N VAL A 80 -1.35 1.92 -5.47
CA VAL A 80 -1.95 1.67 -4.14
C VAL A 80 -1.12 2.38 -3.09
N ALA A 81 -1.76 3.21 -2.26
CA ALA A 81 -1.12 3.84 -1.12
C ALA A 81 -1.48 3.09 0.16
N VAL A 82 -0.50 2.90 1.04
CA VAL A 82 -0.70 2.23 2.33
C VAL A 82 -0.23 3.14 3.47
N ASP A 83 -1.13 3.45 4.39
CA ASP A 83 -0.84 4.27 5.58
C ASP A 83 -0.45 5.70 5.23
N VAL A 84 -1.04 6.28 4.19
CA VAL A 84 -0.72 7.65 3.73
C VAL A 84 -1.99 8.51 3.75
N ALA A 85 -2.03 9.48 4.66
CA ALA A 85 -3.23 10.29 4.91
C ALA A 85 -3.44 11.41 3.87
N SER A 86 -2.39 11.88 3.21
CA SER A 86 -2.47 12.97 2.23
C SER A 86 -1.31 12.90 1.23
N VAL A 87 -1.49 13.55 0.08
CA VAL A 87 -0.49 13.54 -1.00
C VAL A 87 0.86 14.09 -0.55
N GLN A 88 0.87 15.09 0.32
CA GLN A 88 2.10 15.70 0.81
C GLN A 88 2.99 14.71 1.56
N LEU A 89 2.40 13.67 2.13
CA LEU A 89 3.13 12.67 2.90
C LEU A 89 3.88 11.66 2.03
N PHE A 90 3.64 11.63 0.73
CA PHE A 90 4.43 10.76 -0.16
C PHE A 90 5.89 11.21 -0.26
N GLY A 91 6.16 12.49 -0.19
CA GLY A 91 7.49 13.04 -0.41
C GLY A 91 7.84 13.16 -1.88
N GLU A 92 9.08 13.55 -2.17
CA GLU A 92 9.48 13.92 -3.53
C GLU A 92 10.63 13.09 -4.10
N GLY A 93 11.29 12.26 -3.27
CA GLY A 93 12.44 11.46 -3.71
C GLY A 93 12.07 10.28 -4.59
N ASN A 94 13.07 9.69 -5.23
CA ASN A 94 12.98 8.44 -5.99
C ASN A 94 11.91 8.42 -7.10
N GLY A 95 11.55 9.59 -7.63
CA GLY A 95 10.58 9.68 -8.72
C GLY A 95 9.13 9.50 -8.27
N VAL A 96 8.85 9.49 -6.97
CA VAL A 96 7.49 9.31 -6.43
C VAL A 96 6.47 10.28 -7.04
N PRO A 97 6.76 11.58 -7.24
CA PRO A 97 5.75 12.51 -7.76
C PRO A 97 5.13 12.12 -9.11
N GLN A 98 5.85 11.41 -9.95
CA GLN A 98 5.28 11.01 -11.25
C GLN A 98 4.15 9.98 -11.11
N TYR A 99 4.05 9.31 -9.94
CA TYR A 99 3.03 8.28 -9.70
C TYR A 99 1.93 8.73 -8.75
N THR A 100 2.00 9.94 -8.20
CA THR A 100 1.03 10.43 -7.21
C THR A 100 -0.07 11.29 -7.81
N ARG A 101 -0.04 11.53 -9.11
CA ARG A 101 -1.08 12.32 -9.79
C ARG A 101 -2.43 11.63 -9.79
N HIS A 102 -2.43 10.30 -9.84
CA HIS A 102 -3.62 9.49 -9.73
C HIS A 102 -3.31 8.24 -8.92
N VAL A 103 -3.86 8.18 -7.71
CA VAL A 103 -3.75 7.02 -6.83
C VAL A 103 -5.07 6.27 -6.91
N ASP A 104 -5.02 5.01 -7.31
CA ASP A 104 -6.24 4.21 -7.53
C ASP A 104 -6.84 3.74 -6.21
N LEU A 105 -6.04 3.23 -5.32
CA LEU A 105 -6.49 2.62 -4.07
C LEU A 105 -5.68 3.15 -2.89
N CYS A 106 -6.35 3.30 -1.74
CA CYS A 106 -5.70 3.67 -0.49
C CYS A 106 -6.23 2.82 0.65
N ILE A 107 -5.33 2.28 1.47
CA ILE A 107 -5.66 1.58 2.71
C ILE A 107 -5.04 2.38 3.84
N ASP A 108 -5.88 2.94 4.72
CA ASP A 108 -5.43 3.87 5.74
C ASP A 108 -6.30 3.80 6.99
N HIS A 109 -5.74 4.21 8.14
CA HIS A 109 -6.45 4.28 9.39
C HIS A 109 -6.50 5.70 9.98
N HIS A 110 -5.95 6.69 9.29
CA HIS A 110 -5.95 8.07 9.78
C HIS A 110 -7.30 8.73 9.51
N ALA A 111 -8.00 9.13 10.59
CA ALA A 111 -9.31 9.80 10.48
C ALA A 111 -9.25 11.07 9.62
N GLY A 112 -8.08 11.72 9.58
CA GLY A 112 -7.85 12.92 8.78
C GLY A 112 -7.45 12.66 7.32
N ASN A 113 -7.64 11.45 6.81
CA ASN A 113 -7.32 11.15 5.41
C ASN A 113 -8.04 12.13 4.48
N SER A 114 -7.30 12.71 3.54
CA SER A 114 -7.82 13.78 2.67
C SER A 114 -8.72 13.28 1.54
N GLY A 115 -8.83 11.96 1.34
CA GLY A 115 -9.66 11.40 0.27
C GLY A 115 -9.07 11.58 -1.12
N TYR A 116 -7.76 11.55 -1.24
CA TYR A 116 -7.06 11.81 -2.50
C TYR A 116 -7.12 10.63 -3.49
N ALA A 117 -7.32 9.42 -3.00
CA ALA A 117 -7.38 8.24 -3.87
C ALA A 117 -8.77 8.08 -4.50
N GLU A 118 -8.82 7.38 -5.63
CA GLU A 118 -10.11 7.08 -6.26
C GLU A 118 -10.99 6.23 -5.33
N PHE A 119 -10.42 5.18 -4.73
CA PHE A 119 -11.12 4.33 -3.78
C PHE A 119 -10.30 4.19 -2.50
N THR A 120 -10.97 4.23 -1.35
CA THR A 120 -10.29 4.18 -0.05
C THR A 120 -10.97 3.20 0.90
N LEU A 121 -10.17 2.33 1.51
CA LEU A 121 -10.55 1.59 2.69
C LEU A 121 -9.99 2.36 3.90
N LEU A 122 -10.88 2.99 4.66
CA LEU A 122 -10.51 3.83 5.79
C LEU A 122 -11.27 3.42 7.03
N ASP A 123 -10.55 3.15 8.12
CA ASP A 123 -11.14 2.94 9.43
C ASP A 123 -10.29 3.66 10.48
N GLY A 124 -10.76 4.82 10.93
CA GLY A 124 -10.08 5.62 11.93
C GLY A 124 -10.06 5.00 13.32
N SER A 125 -10.82 3.93 13.57
CA SER A 125 -10.80 3.20 14.84
C SER A 125 -9.77 2.07 14.87
N ALA A 126 -9.18 1.71 13.74
CA ALA A 126 -8.13 0.70 13.68
C ALA A 126 -6.85 1.22 14.31
N ALA A 127 -6.11 0.35 15.01
CA ALA A 127 -4.85 0.73 15.64
C ALA A 127 -3.74 1.00 14.62
N ALA A 128 -3.80 0.36 13.46
CA ALA A 128 -2.82 0.50 12.38
C ALA A 128 -3.45 0.13 11.05
N ALA A 129 -2.88 0.65 9.96
CA ALA A 129 -3.30 0.24 8.61
C ALA A 129 -3.08 -1.26 8.39
N ALA A 130 -2.12 -1.85 9.09
CA ALA A 130 -1.83 -3.28 9.02
C ALA A 130 -3.03 -4.15 9.40
N GLU A 131 -3.89 -3.72 10.32
CA GLU A 131 -5.11 -4.46 10.65
C GLU A 131 -6.02 -4.58 9.44
N LEU A 132 -6.24 -3.48 8.74
CA LEU A 132 -7.10 -3.43 7.57
C LEU A 132 -6.51 -4.25 6.42
N LEU A 133 -5.20 -4.16 6.25
CA LEU A 133 -4.51 -4.92 5.22
C LEU A 133 -4.63 -6.43 5.48
N TYR A 134 -4.42 -6.85 6.73
CA TYR A 134 -4.56 -8.25 7.11
C TYR A 134 -5.94 -8.78 6.78
N GLU A 135 -6.98 -8.02 7.12
CA GLU A 135 -8.36 -8.40 6.81
C GLU A 135 -8.60 -8.49 5.30
N ALA A 136 -8.11 -7.49 4.53
CA ALA A 136 -8.28 -7.48 3.08
C ALA A 136 -7.57 -8.67 2.42
N VAL A 137 -6.35 -8.98 2.85
CA VAL A 137 -5.59 -10.11 2.29
C VAL A 137 -6.26 -11.44 2.63
N SER A 138 -6.88 -11.56 3.80
CA SER A 138 -7.57 -12.81 4.18
C SER A 138 -8.74 -13.14 3.25
N TYR A 139 -9.38 -12.13 2.63
CA TYR A 139 -10.42 -12.35 1.63
C TYR A 139 -9.88 -12.89 0.30
N THR A 140 -8.56 -12.87 0.08
CA THR A 140 -7.93 -13.44 -1.11
C THR A 140 -7.62 -14.93 -0.93
N HIS A 141 -7.94 -15.51 0.22
CA HIS A 141 -7.62 -16.88 0.62
C HIS A 141 -6.12 -17.13 0.79
N LEU A 142 -5.33 -16.06 0.93
CA LEU A 142 -3.91 -16.15 1.29
C LEU A 142 -3.73 -15.93 2.78
N THR A 143 -2.72 -16.62 3.34
CA THR A 143 -2.28 -16.37 4.70
C THR A 143 -1.03 -15.52 4.66
N LEU A 144 -1.04 -14.36 5.35
CA LEU A 144 0.15 -13.54 5.48
C LEU A 144 1.19 -14.27 6.32
N PRO A 145 2.50 -14.15 5.97
CA PRO A 145 3.55 -14.69 6.82
C PRO A 145 3.44 -14.12 8.23
N THR A 146 3.58 -14.98 9.22
CA THR A 146 3.65 -14.53 10.61
C THR A 146 4.99 -13.85 10.81
N ILE A 147 4.96 -12.53 10.95
CA ILE A 147 6.15 -11.76 11.31
C ILE A 147 6.07 -11.58 12.83
N ALA A 148 6.65 -12.50 13.49
CA ALA A 148 6.72 -12.44 14.95
C ALA A 148 7.88 -11.55 15.38
#